data_bb4d1869f71fe6cd76cf44d0c3a807bd
#
_entry.id   bb4d1869f71fe6cd76cf44d0c3a807bd
#
_cell.length_a   1.000
_cell.length_b   1.000
_cell.length_c   1.000
_cell.angle_alpha   90.00
_cell.angle_beta   90.00
_cell.angle_gamma   90.00
#
_symmetry.space_group_name_H-M   'P 1'
#
loop_
_entity.id
_entity.type
_entity.pdbx_description
1 polymer ?
#
loop_
_entity_poly.entity_id
_entity_poly.type
_entity_poly.pdbx_seq_one_letter_code
_entity_poly.pdbx_strand_id
1 'polypeptide(L)'
;FMKIPLGWGTMLMAHIAFDTPYVLFSVLPKLRQMNPSTYEAALDLGCKPGKALRKVILPQIMPGIVTGALLSFTMSLDDFVISYFTSNTDQNLSMIVYSAARRGIEPTIYALSTLMFLVVLILLVVINKRSSLEDVS
;
A
#
# COMPACT_ATOMS: atom_id res chain seq x y z
N PHE A 1 -22.09 22.77 6.99
CA PHE A 1 -21.52 21.41 7.04
C PHE A 1 -21.86 20.74 5.73
N MET A 2 -20.83 20.42 4.93
CA MET A 2 -20.97 19.69 3.68
C MET A 2 -21.61 18.32 3.97
N LYS A 3 -22.79 18.07 3.43
CA LYS A 3 -23.42 16.75 3.42
C LYS A 3 -22.69 15.89 2.38
N ILE A 4 -21.52 15.34 2.76
CA ILE A 4 -20.82 14.37 1.90
C ILE A 4 -21.61 13.07 2.00
N PRO A 5 -22.13 12.51 0.90
CA PRO A 5 -22.83 11.25 0.95
C PRO A 5 -21.84 10.16 1.38
N LEU A 6 -22.13 9.52 2.51
CA LEU A 6 -21.38 8.37 3.01
C LEU A 6 -21.56 7.20 2.02
N GLY A 7 -20.47 6.57 1.62
CA GLY A 7 -20.48 5.47 0.66
C GLY A 7 -19.07 5.12 0.17
N TRP A 8 -18.99 4.36 -0.90
CA TRP A 8 -17.73 3.88 -1.49
C TRP A 8 -16.70 4.99 -1.75
N GLY A 9 -17.14 6.14 -2.25
CA GLY A 9 -16.25 7.27 -2.53
C GLY A 9 -15.65 7.89 -1.27
N THR A 10 -16.44 8.03 -0.22
CA THR A 10 -15.99 8.58 1.07
C THR A 10 -15.02 7.61 1.75
N MET A 11 -15.31 6.30 1.70
CA MET A 11 -14.46 5.25 2.22
C MET A 11 -13.11 5.22 1.49
N LEU A 12 -13.12 5.31 0.16
CA LEU A 12 -11.89 5.34 -0.64
C LEU A 12 -11.03 6.57 -0.31
N MET A 13 -11.65 7.76 -0.22
CA MET A 13 -10.92 8.99 0.15
C MET A 13 -10.31 8.90 1.55
N ALA A 14 -11.04 8.33 2.50
CA ALA A 14 -10.57 8.16 3.86
C ALA A 14 -9.36 7.21 3.92
N HIS A 15 -9.39 6.07 3.21
CA HIS A 15 -8.27 5.15 3.09
C HIS A 15 -7.05 5.81 2.44
N ILE A 16 -7.23 6.52 1.32
CA ILE A 16 -6.14 7.25 0.66
C ILE A 16 -5.50 8.27 1.60
N ALA A 17 -6.31 9.04 2.32
CA ALA A 17 -5.81 10.05 3.26
C ALA A 17 -5.05 9.42 4.42
N PHE A 18 -5.52 8.28 4.94
CA PHE A 18 -4.90 7.57 6.05
C PHE A 18 -3.63 6.83 5.64
N ASP A 19 -3.60 6.21 4.46
CA ASP A 19 -2.47 5.45 3.96
C ASP A 19 -1.34 6.33 3.42
N THR A 20 -1.65 7.54 2.96
CA THR A 20 -0.66 8.47 2.38
C THR A 20 0.56 8.70 3.28
N PRO A 21 0.44 8.96 4.60
CA PRO A 21 1.60 9.12 5.49
C PRO A 21 2.51 7.89 5.51
N TYR A 22 1.95 6.69 5.53
CA TYR A 22 2.73 5.44 5.57
C TYR A 22 3.55 5.23 4.29
N VAL A 23 2.94 5.52 3.13
CA VAL A 23 3.66 5.50 1.85
C VAL A 23 4.77 6.54 1.83
N LEU A 24 4.51 7.76 2.30
CA LEU A 24 5.53 8.81 2.38
C LEU A 24 6.69 8.41 3.28
N PHE A 25 6.43 7.85 4.45
CA PHE A 25 7.47 7.38 5.36
C PHE A 25 8.29 6.22 4.80
N SER A 26 7.74 5.43 3.89
CA SER A 26 8.45 4.34 3.23
C SER A 26 9.32 4.83 2.06
N VAL A 27 8.84 5.81 1.30
CA VAL A 27 9.53 6.32 0.09
C VAL A 27 10.55 7.41 0.43
N LEU A 28 10.25 8.29 1.38
CA LEU A 28 11.10 9.45 1.72
C LEU A 28 12.53 9.09 2.13
N PRO A 29 12.78 8.04 2.95
CA PRO A 29 14.14 7.62 3.28
C PRO A 29 14.93 7.17 2.04
N LYS A 30 14.30 6.44 1.13
CA LYS A 30 14.95 6.01 -0.12
C LYS A 30 15.32 7.19 -1.01
N LEU A 31 14.44 8.18 -1.10
CA LEU A 31 14.71 9.40 -1.82
C LEU A 31 15.88 10.21 -1.20
N ARG A 32 15.95 10.27 0.14
CA ARG A 32 17.04 10.97 0.85
C ARG A 32 18.38 10.26 0.77
N GLN A 33 18.41 8.95 0.66
CA GLN A 33 19.62 8.14 0.51
C GLN A 33 20.19 8.19 -0.91
N MET A 34 19.42 8.70 -1.86
CA MET A 34 19.82 8.79 -3.25
C MET A 34 20.89 9.86 -3.43
N ASN A 35 21.93 9.56 -4.23
CA ASN A 35 22.96 10.54 -4.57
C ASN A 35 22.39 11.53 -5.61
N PRO A 36 22.27 12.84 -5.28
CA PRO A 36 21.73 13.83 -6.19
C PRO A 36 22.56 13.99 -7.47
N SER A 37 23.88 13.78 -7.41
CA SER A 37 24.76 13.85 -8.58
C SER A 37 24.41 12.86 -9.69
N THR A 38 23.75 11.74 -9.38
CA THR A 38 23.31 10.79 -10.41
C THR A 38 22.21 11.37 -11.28
N TYR A 39 21.33 12.17 -10.70
CA TYR A 39 20.29 12.87 -11.44
C TYR A 39 20.88 14.03 -12.28
N GLU A 40 21.78 14.81 -11.70
CA GLU A 40 22.48 15.91 -12.37
C GLU A 40 23.29 15.41 -13.57
N ALA A 41 24.06 14.32 -13.38
CA ALA A 41 24.81 13.68 -14.47
C ALA A 41 23.91 13.21 -15.63
N ALA A 42 22.70 12.72 -15.32
CA ALA A 42 21.76 12.34 -16.36
C ALA A 42 21.25 13.55 -17.17
N LEU A 43 21.09 14.71 -16.52
CA LEU A 43 20.72 15.96 -17.20
C LEU A 43 21.86 16.48 -18.06
N ASP A 44 23.11 16.45 -17.56
CA ASP A 44 24.31 16.87 -18.27
C ASP A 44 24.55 16.04 -19.54
N LEU A 45 24.17 14.78 -19.52
CA LEU A 45 24.16 13.89 -20.68
C LEU A 45 22.99 14.16 -21.65
N GLY A 46 22.26 15.26 -21.49
CA GLY A 46 21.18 15.69 -22.39
C GLY A 46 19.84 14.96 -22.13
N CYS A 47 19.67 14.30 -21.01
CA CYS A 47 18.41 13.67 -20.66
C CYS A 47 17.36 14.73 -20.28
N LYS A 48 16.16 14.68 -20.85
CA LYS A 48 15.05 15.55 -20.40
C LYS A 48 14.67 15.22 -18.95
N PRO A 49 14.28 16.20 -18.10
CA PRO A 49 13.97 15.99 -16.68
C PRO A 49 13.00 14.83 -16.40
N GLY A 50 11.91 14.73 -17.16
CA GLY A 50 10.95 13.63 -17.01
C GLY A 50 11.50 12.25 -17.37
N LYS A 51 12.48 12.18 -18.29
CA LYS A 51 13.15 10.94 -18.66
C LYS A 51 14.18 10.55 -17.60
N ALA A 52 14.92 11.51 -17.04
CA ALA A 52 15.84 11.30 -15.93
C ALA A 52 15.08 10.84 -14.67
N LEU A 53 13.94 11.46 -14.34
CA LEU A 53 13.07 11.00 -13.25
C LEU A 53 12.68 9.53 -13.41
N ARG A 54 12.25 9.13 -14.59
CA ARG A 54 11.73 7.76 -14.85
C ARG A 54 12.84 6.71 -14.95
N LYS A 55 14.02 7.07 -15.47
CA LYS A 55 15.12 6.12 -15.70
C LYS A 55 16.11 6.05 -14.54
N VAL A 56 16.25 7.12 -13.76
CA VAL A 56 17.24 7.21 -12.68
C VAL A 56 16.58 7.18 -11.31
N ILE A 57 15.63 8.09 -11.05
CA ILE A 57 15.03 8.22 -9.72
C ILE A 57 14.06 7.06 -9.43
N LEU A 58 13.13 6.80 -10.34
CA LEU A 58 12.06 5.83 -10.11
C LEU A 58 12.58 4.42 -9.78
N PRO A 59 13.60 3.86 -10.47
CA PRO A 59 14.15 2.55 -10.11
C PRO A 59 14.80 2.54 -8.72
N GLN A 60 15.45 3.63 -8.33
CA GLN A 60 16.14 3.71 -7.03
C GLN A 60 15.18 3.80 -5.85
N ILE A 61 14.02 4.44 -6.03
CA ILE A 61 12.98 4.52 -4.99
C ILE A 61 11.97 3.37 -5.05
N MET A 62 12.04 2.50 -6.07
CA MET A 62 11.10 1.39 -6.28
C MET A 62 10.96 0.47 -5.05
N PRO A 63 12.04 0.10 -4.33
CA PRO A 63 11.91 -0.68 -3.10
C PRO A 63 11.04 0.02 -2.05
N GLY A 64 11.19 1.33 -1.90
CA GLY A 64 10.35 2.14 -1.01
C GLY A 64 8.88 2.19 -1.44
N ILE A 65 8.63 2.30 -2.75
CA ILE A 65 7.27 2.28 -3.31
C ILE A 65 6.60 0.93 -3.05
N VAL A 66 7.31 -0.17 -3.30
CA VAL A 66 6.79 -1.52 -3.06
C VAL A 66 6.48 -1.73 -1.57
N THR A 67 7.39 -1.34 -0.68
CA THR A 67 7.16 -1.41 0.77
C THR A 67 5.95 -0.57 1.19
N GLY A 68 5.85 0.67 0.70
CA GLY A 68 4.71 1.54 0.98
C GLY A 68 3.39 0.98 0.48
N ALA A 69 3.36 0.42 -0.73
CA ALA A 69 2.17 -0.21 -1.30
C ALA A 69 1.70 -1.42 -0.48
N LEU A 70 2.65 -2.22 0.04
CA LEU A 70 2.34 -3.36 0.89
C LEU A 70 1.80 -2.95 2.25
N LEU A 71 2.39 -1.92 2.86
CA LEU A 71 1.90 -1.36 4.12
C LEU A 71 0.48 -0.84 3.95
N SER A 72 0.22 -0.05 2.91
CA SER A 72 -1.11 0.47 2.61
C SER A 72 -2.11 -0.66 2.36
N PHE A 73 -1.72 -1.68 1.60
CA PHE A 73 -2.58 -2.83 1.36
C PHE A 73 -2.95 -3.55 2.67
N THR A 74 -1.96 -3.80 3.53
CA THR A 74 -2.18 -4.46 4.82
C THR A 74 -3.07 -3.61 5.73
N MET A 75 -2.80 -2.31 5.84
CA MET A 75 -3.61 -1.38 6.63
C MET A 75 -5.04 -1.28 6.11
N SER A 76 -5.23 -1.20 4.80
CA SER A 76 -6.56 -1.14 4.19
C SER A 76 -7.39 -2.42 4.40
N LEU A 77 -6.74 -3.58 4.51
CA LEU A 77 -7.43 -4.84 4.84
C LEU A 77 -7.88 -4.89 6.31
N ASP A 78 -7.09 -4.35 7.22
CA ASP A 78 -7.33 -4.42 8.67
C ASP A 78 -8.21 -3.28 9.18
N ASP A 79 -8.43 -2.25 8.39
CA ASP A 79 -9.11 -1.04 8.83
C ASP A 79 -10.64 -1.18 8.88
N PHE A 80 -11.08 -1.71 10.01
CA PHE A 80 -12.49 -1.77 10.37
C PHE A 80 -13.06 -0.39 10.75
N VAL A 81 -12.30 0.41 11.50
CA VAL A 81 -12.80 1.63 12.14
C VAL A 81 -13.15 2.69 11.11
N ILE A 82 -12.22 2.99 10.20
CA ILE A 82 -12.46 3.97 9.15
C ILE A 82 -13.59 3.50 8.24
N SER A 83 -13.57 2.23 7.84
CA SER A 83 -14.63 1.65 7.00
C SER A 83 -16.00 1.75 7.67
N TYR A 84 -16.11 1.46 8.96
CA TYR A 84 -17.36 1.51 9.70
C TYR A 84 -17.95 2.93 9.78
N PHE A 85 -17.11 3.93 10.02
CA PHE A 85 -17.59 5.32 10.15
C PHE A 85 -17.79 6.05 8.82
N THR A 86 -17.15 5.60 7.74
CA THR A 86 -17.21 6.25 6.42
C THR A 86 -18.11 5.55 5.41
N SER A 87 -18.50 4.30 5.68
CA SER A 87 -19.47 3.57 4.86
C SER A 87 -20.89 3.78 5.38
N ASN A 88 -21.86 3.79 4.48
CA ASN A 88 -23.29 3.81 4.82
C ASN A 88 -23.86 2.37 4.81
N THR A 89 -23.94 1.77 3.64
CA THR A 89 -24.46 0.41 3.42
C THR A 89 -23.41 -0.53 2.85
N ASP A 90 -22.31 0.01 2.36
CA ASP A 90 -21.23 -0.76 1.76
C ASP A 90 -20.40 -1.44 2.85
N GLN A 91 -20.11 -2.72 2.67
CA GLN A 91 -19.32 -3.49 3.63
C GLN A 91 -17.93 -3.79 3.07
N ASN A 92 -16.90 -3.50 3.86
CA ASN A 92 -15.54 -3.92 3.60
C ASN A 92 -15.29 -5.29 4.26
N LEU A 93 -14.20 -5.96 3.85
CA LEU A 93 -13.79 -7.27 4.37
C LEU A 93 -13.67 -7.27 5.92
N SER A 94 -13.04 -6.25 6.49
CA SER A 94 -12.91 -6.09 7.95
C SER A 94 -14.26 -5.99 8.67
N MET A 95 -15.24 -5.32 8.06
CA MET A 95 -16.61 -5.22 8.61
C MET A 95 -17.35 -6.56 8.55
N ILE A 96 -17.17 -7.32 7.47
CA ILE A 96 -17.77 -8.65 7.33
C ILE A 96 -17.19 -9.59 8.40
N VAL A 97 -15.86 -9.62 8.57
CA VAL A 97 -15.18 -10.44 9.57
C VAL A 97 -15.65 -10.07 10.98
N TYR A 98 -15.74 -8.78 11.32
CA TYR A 98 -16.22 -8.32 12.61
C TYR A 98 -17.68 -8.72 12.85
N SER A 99 -18.56 -8.54 11.85
CA SER A 99 -19.97 -8.90 11.98
C SER A 99 -20.17 -10.41 12.17
N ALA A 100 -19.35 -11.21 11.52
CA ALA A 100 -19.36 -12.67 11.66
C ALA A 100 -18.86 -13.13 13.02
N ALA A 101 -17.81 -12.50 13.55
CA ALA A 101 -17.30 -12.79 14.89
C ALA A 101 -18.37 -12.54 15.97
N ARG A 102 -19.28 -11.58 15.75
CA ARG A 102 -20.40 -11.29 16.68
C ARG A 102 -21.62 -12.20 16.52
N ARG A 103 -21.91 -12.66 15.32
CA ARG A 103 -23.14 -13.45 15.02
C ARG A 103 -22.91 -14.95 15.02
N GLY A 104 -21.68 -15.40 15.05
CA GLY A 104 -21.24 -16.77 14.83
C GLY A 104 -20.51 -16.92 13.51
N ILE A 105 -19.39 -17.64 13.54
CA ILE A 105 -18.48 -17.76 12.40
C ILE A 105 -19.01 -18.86 11.47
N GLU A 106 -19.42 -18.50 10.28
CA GLU A 106 -19.79 -19.46 9.24
C GLU A 106 -18.55 -20.10 8.61
N PRO A 107 -18.65 -21.35 8.10
CA PRO A 107 -17.54 -22.04 7.44
C PRO A 107 -16.89 -21.26 6.28
N THR A 108 -17.66 -20.45 5.58
CA THR A 108 -17.21 -19.56 4.51
C THR A 108 -16.14 -18.56 4.95
N ILE A 109 -16.19 -18.09 6.19
CA ILE A 109 -15.23 -17.15 6.74
C ILE A 109 -13.89 -17.81 7.04
N TYR A 110 -13.90 -19.05 7.48
CA TYR A 110 -12.66 -19.82 7.65
C TYR A 110 -11.96 -20.03 6.31
N ALA A 111 -12.70 -20.36 5.24
CA ALA A 111 -12.16 -20.50 3.90
C ALA A 111 -11.58 -19.19 3.37
N LEU A 112 -12.29 -18.08 3.57
CA LEU A 112 -11.84 -16.75 3.19
C LEU A 112 -10.56 -16.35 3.93
N SER A 113 -10.51 -16.57 5.25
CA SER A 113 -9.33 -16.27 6.08
C SER A 113 -8.12 -17.09 5.64
N THR A 114 -8.31 -18.37 5.34
CA THR A 114 -7.24 -19.24 4.84
C THR A 114 -6.72 -18.76 3.49
N LEU A 115 -7.60 -18.37 2.58
CA LEU A 115 -7.22 -17.87 1.26
C LEU A 115 -6.46 -16.55 1.37
N MET A 116 -6.90 -15.63 2.22
CA MET A 116 -6.21 -14.37 2.50
C MET A 116 -4.84 -14.59 3.12
N PHE A 117 -4.75 -15.51 4.10
CA PHE A 117 -3.47 -15.89 4.69
C PHE A 117 -2.49 -16.43 3.66
N LEU A 118 -2.93 -17.30 2.75
CA LEU A 118 -2.10 -17.83 1.68
C LEU A 118 -1.63 -16.74 0.73
N VAL A 119 -2.49 -15.81 0.35
CA VAL A 119 -2.13 -14.67 -0.53
C VAL A 119 -1.05 -13.82 0.13
N VAL A 120 -1.24 -13.44 1.40
CA VAL A 120 -0.26 -12.64 2.15
C VAL A 120 1.05 -13.39 2.32
N LEU A 121 1.00 -14.69 2.62
CA LEU A 121 2.20 -15.53 2.77
C LEU A 121 2.98 -15.64 1.46
N ILE A 122 2.31 -15.84 0.33
CA ILE A 122 2.95 -15.87 -0.99
C ILE A 122 3.59 -14.53 -1.30
N LEU A 123 2.90 -13.42 -1.05
CA LEU A 123 3.43 -12.07 -1.24
C LEU A 123 4.69 -11.85 -0.39
N LEU A 124 4.65 -12.21 0.89
CA LEU A 124 5.81 -12.10 1.79
C LEU A 124 7.00 -12.92 1.30
N VAL A 125 6.78 -14.17 0.89
CA VAL A 125 7.84 -15.04 0.37
C VAL A 125 8.45 -14.47 -0.91
N VAL A 126 7.62 -13.98 -1.83
CA VAL A 126 8.08 -13.37 -3.09
C VAL A 126 8.93 -12.14 -2.82
N ILE A 127 8.50 -11.28 -1.90
CA ILE A 127 9.20 -10.05 -1.56
C ILE A 127 10.51 -10.35 -0.86
N ASN A 128 10.48 -11.23 0.15
CA ASN A 128 11.70 -11.60 0.88
C ASN A 128 12.74 -12.22 -0.04
N LYS A 129 12.32 -13.09 -0.97
CA LYS A 129 13.21 -13.69 -1.97
C LYS A 129 13.79 -12.63 -2.92
N ARG A 130 13.02 -11.63 -3.28
CA ARG A 130 13.48 -10.56 -4.17
C ARG A 130 14.45 -9.60 -3.47
N SER A 131 14.16 -9.24 -2.22
CA SER A 131 15.06 -8.42 -1.38
C SER A 131 16.40 -9.12 -1.12
N SER A 132 16.38 -10.41 -0.85
CA SER A 132 17.62 -11.20 -0.64
C SER A 132 18.50 -11.30 -1.90
N LEU A 133 17.93 -11.18 -3.10
CA LEU A 133 18.70 -11.18 -4.36
C LEU A 133 19.34 -9.81 -4.64
N GLU A 134 18.77 -8.72 -4.12
CA GLU A 134 19.31 -7.36 -4.26
C GLU A 134 20.47 -7.10 -3.28
N ASP A 135 20.50 -7.78 -2.13
CA ASP A 135 21.58 -7.65 -1.13
C ASP A 135 22.86 -8.43 -1.50
N VAL A 136 22.82 -9.30 -2.50
CA VAL A 136 23.94 -10.17 -2.94
C VAL A 136 24.60 -9.66 -4.25
N SER A 137 24.03 -8.64 -4.89
CA SER A 137 24.54 -8.03 -6.13
C SER A 137 25.20 -6.68 -5.86
#